data_452b564aacee7f73a88135f62bc070dd
#
_entry.id   452b564aacee7f73a88135f62bc070dd
#
_cell.length_a   1.000
_cell.length_b   1.000
_cell.length_c   1.000
_cell.angle_alpha   90.00
_cell.angle_beta   90.00
_cell.angle_gamma   90.00
#
_symmetry.space_group_name_H-M   'P 1'
#
loop_
_entity.id
_entity.type
_entity.pdbx_description
1 polymer ?
#
loop_
_entity_poly.entity_id
_entity_poly.type
_entity_poly.pdbx_seq_one_letter_code
_entity_poly.pdbx_strand_id
1 'polypeptide(L)'
;CPVSISQQYVDYVVKVDSIGAPAKIGAGAARLTKNPRDLLIAQRTVDLIAASRRFRNGFSFQTGAGAIPIAITKYLAQRMKERGVKASFALGGIPAAIIDMYDEGLVRVVECSQSFDAVAAQAISSRPGVVEIDNADYSNAYNKGCFLNREDFGILGALEVDTDFNVNILTGSSGEMMGGLGGGPDVAGGAAISIVTIPIIRGRTPSVVKRVFTLCTPGETVAAVVTEAGIALNPRYKNYRELKEDLEKTSLKLVTIQE
;
A
#
# COMPACT_ATOMS: atom_id res chain seq x y z
N CYS A 1 -13.43 15.85 -4.39
CA CYS A 1 -12.97 17.14 -3.84
C CYS A 1 -13.38 18.27 -4.78
N PRO A 2 -14.17 19.26 -4.33
CA PRO A 2 -14.60 20.36 -5.21
C PRO A 2 -13.46 21.31 -5.58
N VAL A 3 -12.49 21.50 -4.68
CA VAL A 3 -11.28 22.31 -4.91
C VAL A 3 -10.12 21.78 -4.08
N SER A 4 -8.94 21.68 -4.69
CA SER A 4 -7.72 21.22 -4.00
C SER A 4 -6.97 22.38 -3.35
N ILE A 5 -7.16 23.61 -3.85
CA ILE A 5 -6.54 24.82 -3.32
C ILE A 5 -7.50 26.00 -3.49
N SER A 6 -7.60 26.86 -2.48
CA SER A 6 -8.41 28.10 -2.59
C SER A 6 -7.81 29.05 -3.63
N GLN A 7 -8.67 29.66 -4.45
CA GLN A 7 -8.26 30.64 -5.47
C GLN A 7 -7.48 31.82 -4.90
N GLN A 8 -7.66 32.15 -3.62
CA GLN A 8 -6.92 33.26 -2.97
C GLN A 8 -5.40 33.00 -2.84
N TYR A 9 -4.95 31.75 -3.04
CA TYR A 9 -3.53 31.37 -3.06
C TYR A 9 -2.97 31.21 -4.47
N VAL A 10 -3.76 31.61 -5.51
CA VAL A 10 -3.36 31.50 -6.92
C VAL A 10 -3.07 32.89 -7.46
N ASP A 11 -1.80 33.18 -7.73
CA ASP A 11 -1.37 34.49 -8.26
C ASP A 11 -1.53 34.60 -9.78
N TYR A 12 -1.31 33.48 -10.50
CA TYR A 12 -1.32 33.47 -11.97
C TYR A 12 -2.03 32.21 -12.48
N VAL A 13 -2.84 32.39 -13.52
CA VAL A 13 -3.44 31.30 -14.30
C VAL A 13 -2.95 31.43 -15.74
N VAL A 14 -2.23 30.44 -16.24
CA VAL A 14 -1.71 30.38 -17.60
C VAL A 14 -2.46 29.29 -18.39
N LYS A 15 -3.16 29.71 -19.42
CA LYS A 15 -3.81 28.78 -20.35
C LYS A 15 -2.75 28.23 -21.33
N VAL A 16 -2.65 26.93 -21.41
CA VAL A 16 -1.75 26.22 -22.31
C VAL A 16 -2.48 25.11 -23.06
N ASP A 17 -1.97 24.72 -24.24
CA ASP A 17 -2.58 23.67 -25.05
C ASP A 17 -2.33 22.26 -24.47
N SER A 18 -1.24 22.08 -23.73
CA SER A 18 -0.89 20.81 -23.10
C SER A 18 -0.07 21.04 -21.85
N ILE A 19 -0.31 20.18 -20.83
CA ILE A 19 0.46 20.13 -19.58
C ILE A 19 1.30 18.88 -19.58
N GLY A 20 2.59 19.00 -19.91
CA GLY A 20 3.54 17.88 -19.89
C GLY A 20 3.26 16.78 -20.92
N ALA A 21 3.71 15.57 -20.64
CA ALA A 21 3.58 14.40 -21.51
C ALA A 21 2.84 13.25 -20.78
N PRO A 22 1.51 13.22 -20.77
CA PRO A 22 0.71 12.21 -20.03
C PRO A 22 1.07 10.77 -20.36
N ALA A 23 1.48 10.49 -21.62
CA ALA A 23 1.89 9.15 -22.04
C ALA A 23 3.11 8.59 -21.28
N LYS A 24 3.88 9.44 -20.58
CA LYS A 24 5.02 9.02 -19.75
C LYS A 24 4.60 8.69 -18.30
N ILE A 25 3.38 9.04 -17.89
CA ILE A 25 2.89 8.75 -16.54
C ILE A 25 2.57 7.26 -16.43
N GLY A 26 3.21 6.59 -15.49
CA GLY A 26 2.94 5.18 -15.19
C GLY A 26 3.46 4.15 -16.19
N ALA A 27 4.06 4.56 -17.32
CA ALA A 27 4.52 3.63 -18.37
C ALA A 27 5.56 2.59 -17.92
N GLY A 28 6.23 2.82 -16.78
CA GLY A 28 7.26 1.92 -16.25
C GLY A 28 6.91 1.20 -14.94
N ALA A 29 5.98 1.73 -14.14
CA ALA A 29 5.71 1.25 -12.79
C ALA A 29 4.62 0.16 -12.69
N ALA A 30 3.78 0.03 -13.71
CA ALA A 30 2.53 -0.75 -13.65
C ALA A 30 2.60 -2.14 -14.29
N ARG A 31 3.74 -2.83 -14.25
CA ARG A 31 3.84 -4.18 -14.82
C ARG A 31 3.83 -5.25 -13.75
N LEU A 32 2.98 -6.28 -13.98
CA LEU A 32 3.01 -7.49 -13.17
C LEU A 32 4.41 -8.12 -13.22
N THR A 33 4.97 -8.39 -12.08
CA THR A 33 6.25 -9.10 -11.98
C THR A 33 6.13 -10.52 -12.54
N LYS A 34 7.21 -11.01 -13.15
CA LYS A 34 7.40 -12.42 -13.50
C LYS A 34 8.44 -13.10 -12.59
N ASN A 35 8.99 -12.35 -11.64
CA ASN A 35 9.98 -12.88 -10.71
C ASN A 35 9.28 -13.78 -9.68
N PRO A 36 9.63 -15.07 -9.59
CA PRO A 36 9.00 -16.01 -8.66
C PRO A 36 9.08 -15.57 -7.20
N ARG A 37 10.17 -14.91 -6.80
CA ARG A 37 10.36 -14.35 -5.46
C ARG A 37 9.31 -13.29 -5.13
N ASP A 38 9.11 -12.35 -6.04
CA ASP A 38 8.15 -11.25 -5.85
C ASP A 38 6.71 -11.78 -5.83
N LEU A 39 6.41 -12.79 -6.66
CA LEU A 39 5.13 -13.48 -6.66
C LEU A 39 4.88 -14.24 -5.36
N LEU A 40 5.92 -14.86 -4.78
CA LEU A 40 5.81 -15.54 -3.48
C LEU A 40 5.53 -14.55 -2.34
N ILE A 41 6.20 -13.39 -2.34
CA ILE A 41 5.93 -12.31 -1.37
C ILE A 41 4.48 -11.84 -1.51
N ALA A 42 4.02 -11.62 -2.73
CA ALA A 42 2.65 -11.21 -3.01
C ALA A 42 1.62 -12.25 -2.53
N GLN A 43 1.87 -13.54 -2.81
CA GLN A 43 1.00 -14.63 -2.37
C GLN A 43 0.91 -14.69 -0.83
N ARG A 44 2.05 -14.65 -0.14
CA ARG A 44 2.10 -14.65 1.33
C ARG A 44 1.38 -13.47 1.94
N THR A 45 1.49 -12.30 1.32
CA THR A 45 0.78 -11.09 1.77
C THR A 45 -0.73 -11.29 1.67
N VAL A 46 -1.22 -11.83 0.56
CA VAL A 46 -2.65 -12.11 0.40
C VAL A 46 -3.13 -13.21 1.34
N ASP A 47 -2.30 -14.22 1.58
CA ASP A 47 -2.62 -15.30 2.53
C ASP A 47 -2.71 -14.76 3.97
N LEU A 48 -1.80 -13.84 4.37
CA LEU A 48 -1.90 -13.11 5.65
C LEU A 48 -3.22 -12.33 5.75
N ILE A 49 -3.54 -11.53 4.72
CA ILE A 49 -4.78 -10.76 4.66
C ILE A 49 -5.99 -11.69 4.80
N ALA A 50 -6.02 -12.77 4.03
CA ALA A 50 -7.13 -13.71 3.99
C ALA A 50 -7.28 -14.54 5.28
N ALA A 51 -6.22 -14.71 6.04
CA ALA A 51 -6.24 -15.37 7.35
C ALA A 51 -6.76 -14.46 8.46
N SER A 52 -6.62 -13.14 8.31
CA SER A 52 -7.10 -12.18 9.31
C SER A 52 -8.62 -12.16 9.39
N ARG A 53 -9.18 -12.09 10.60
CA ARG A 53 -10.61 -11.86 10.88
C ARG A 53 -11.14 -10.56 10.25
N ARG A 54 -10.26 -9.63 9.85
CA ARG A 54 -10.62 -8.39 9.16
C ARG A 54 -10.94 -8.60 7.68
N PHE A 55 -10.54 -9.71 7.08
CA PHE A 55 -10.89 -10.05 5.70
C PHE A 55 -12.33 -10.55 5.62
N ARG A 56 -13.27 -9.64 5.63
CA ARG A 56 -14.72 -9.85 5.62
C ARG A 56 -15.41 -8.87 4.69
N ASN A 57 -16.68 -9.09 4.36
CA ASN A 57 -17.44 -8.12 3.58
C ASN A 57 -17.39 -6.73 4.22
N GLY A 58 -17.04 -5.74 3.40
CA GLY A 58 -16.91 -4.35 3.82
C GLY A 58 -15.53 -3.98 4.36
N PHE A 59 -14.52 -4.86 4.27
CA PHE A 59 -13.13 -4.49 4.57
C PHE A 59 -12.63 -3.39 3.63
N SER A 60 -11.55 -2.75 4.01
CA SER A 60 -10.90 -1.70 3.23
C SER A 60 -9.41 -1.92 3.14
N PHE A 61 -8.80 -1.40 2.09
CA PHE A 61 -7.37 -1.61 1.85
C PHE A 61 -6.76 -0.56 0.94
N GLN A 62 -5.45 -0.41 1.06
CA GLN A 62 -4.63 0.23 0.04
C GLN A 62 -3.50 -0.69 -0.40
N THR A 63 -3.09 -0.54 -1.67
CA THR A 63 -1.85 -1.12 -2.21
C THR A 63 -0.99 0.00 -2.78
N GLY A 64 0.33 -0.21 -2.81
CA GLY A 64 1.26 0.73 -3.44
C GLY A 64 1.37 0.54 -4.97
N ALA A 65 2.19 1.39 -5.58
CA ALA A 65 2.67 1.18 -6.93
C ALA A 65 3.88 0.22 -6.94
N GLY A 66 4.10 -0.46 -8.06
CA GLY A 66 5.25 -1.34 -8.26
C GLY A 66 4.88 -2.80 -8.51
N ALA A 67 5.87 -3.61 -8.78
CA ALA A 67 5.67 -4.98 -9.27
C ALA A 67 5.01 -5.92 -8.23
N ILE A 68 5.46 -5.87 -6.97
CA ILE A 68 4.90 -6.67 -5.88
C ILE A 68 3.48 -6.19 -5.53
N PRO A 69 3.20 -4.89 -5.29
CA PRO A 69 1.84 -4.39 -5.04
C PRO A 69 0.83 -4.75 -6.13
N ILE A 70 1.20 -4.71 -7.40
CA ILE A 70 0.31 -5.12 -8.50
C ILE A 70 -0.01 -6.62 -8.43
N ALA A 71 0.99 -7.45 -8.12
CA ALA A 71 0.76 -8.89 -7.92
C ALA A 71 -0.16 -9.14 -6.72
N ILE A 72 0.03 -8.41 -5.61
CA ILE A 72 -0.85 -8.46 -4.45
C ILE A 72 -2.28 -8.10 -4.84
N THR A 73 -2.49 -7.00 -5.57
CA THR A 73 -3.81 -6.57 -6.02
C THR A 73 -4.52 -7.66 -6.82
N LYS A 74 -3.83 -8.30 -7.76
CA LYS A 74 -4.39 -9.40 -8.56
C LYS A 74 -4.74 -10.63 -7.73
N TYR A 75 -3.85 -11.06 -6.85
CA TYR A 75 -4.09 -12.21 -5.98
C TYR A 75 -5.20 -11.92 -4.96
N LEU A 76 -5.27 -10.69 -4.46
CA LEU A 76 -6.33 -10.25 -3.56
C LEU A 76 -7.70 -10.30 -4.27
N ALA A 77 -7.78 -9.78 -5.51
CA ALA A 77 -8.99 -9.86 -6.34
C ALA A 77 -9.45 -11.31 -6.52
N GLN A 78 -8.52 -12.22 -6.83
CA GLN A 78 -8.82 -13.64 -6.95
C GLN A 78 -9.35 -14.21 -5.62
N ARG A 79 -8.67 -13.93 -4.51
CA ARG A 79 -9.06 -14.41 -3.18
C ARG A 79 -10.42 -13.88 -2.75
N MET A 80 -10.73 -12.63 -3.09
CA MET A 80 -12.05 -12.02 -2.84
C MET A 80 -13.16 -12.75 -3.61
N LYS A 81 -12.92 -13.09 -4.88
CA LYS A 81 -13.85 -13.89 -5.70
C LYS A 81 -14.08 -15.29 -5.10
N GLU A 82 -13.01 -15.98 -4.74
CA GLU A 82 -13.05 -17.33 -4.15
C GLU A 82 -13.88 -17.37 -2.84
N ARG A 83 -13.79 -16.31 -2.04
CA ARG A 83 -14.51 -16.22 -0.74
C ARG A 83 -15.79 -15.44 -0.78
N GLY A 84 -16.18 -14.87 -1.93
CA GLY A 84 -17.38 -14.03 -2.05
C GLY A 84 -17.30 -12.74 -1.21
N VAL A 85 -16.09 -12.22 -0.96
CA VAL A 85 -15.85 -11.04 -0.13
C VAL A 85 -15.69 -9.80 -1.01
N LYS A 86 -16.30 -8.69 -0.62
CA LYS A 86 -16.19 -7.39 -1.28
C LYS A 86 -15.64 -6.34 -0.34
N ALA A 87 -14.76 -5.47 -0.85
CA ALA A 87 -14.26 -4.33 -0.11
C ALA A 87 -15.27 -3.17 -0.09
N SER A 88 -15.29 -2.41 0.99
CA SER A 88 -16.04 -1.15 1.08
C SER A 88 -15.37 -0.06 0.25
N PHE A 89 -14.07 0.10 0.41
CA PHE A 89 -13.29 1.03 -0.39
C PHE A 89 -11.84 0.55 -0.58
N ALA A 90 -11.21 1.06 -1.64
CA ALA A 90 -9.78 1.06 -1.85
C ALA A 90 -9.29 2.51 -1.81
N LEU A 91 -8.16 2.78 -1.16
CA LEU A 91 -7.72 4.11 -0.78
C LEU A 91 -6.32 4.44 -1.33
N GLY A 92 -6.05 5.71 -1.57
CA GLY A 92 -4.70 6.24 -1.78
C GLY A 92 -4.30 6.37 -3.24
N GLY A 93 -3.09 5.95 -3.57
CA GLY A 93 -2.60 5.94 -4.96
C GLY A 93 -3.18 4.76 -5.73
N ILE A 94 -3.88 5.03 -6.82
CA ILE A 94 -4.70 4.07 -7.54
C ILE A 94 -4.07 3.67 -8.88
N PRO A 95 -3.67 2.40 -9.08
CA PRO A 95 -3.32 1.83 -10.36
C PRO A 95 -4.53 1.24 -11.08
N ALA A 96 -4.40 0.99 -12.39
CA ALA A 96 -5.43 0.35 -13.22
C ALA A 96 -5.99 -0.95 -12.61
N ALA A 97 -5.15 -1.75 -11.95
CA ALA A 97 -5.58 -2.99 -11.33
C ALA A 97 -6.66 -2.81 -10.23
N ILE A 98 -6.70 -1.67 -9.55
CA ILE A 98 -7.76 -1.33 -8.60
C ILE A 98 -9.04 -0.94 -9.35
N ILE A 99 -8.91 -0.25 -10.49
CA ILE A 99 -10.07 0.08 -11.34
C ILE A 99 -10.68 -1.21 -11.92
N ASP A 100 -9.87 -2.19 -12.33
CA ASP A 100 -10.36 -3.50 -12.74
C ASP A 100 -11.20 -4.17 -11.61
N MET A 101 -10.74 -4.10 -10.36
CA MET A 101 -11.49 -4.62 -9.20
C MET A 101 -12.81 -3.88 -8.98
N TYR A 102 -12.84 -2.58 -9.21
CA TYR A 102 -14.07 -1.79 -9.15
C TYR A 102 -15.05 -2.20 -10.25
N ASP A 103 -14.59 -2.30 -11.50
CA ASP A 103 -15.41 -2.69 -12.65
C ASP A 103 -15.96 -4.12 -12.49
N GLU A 104 -15.24 -5.02 -11.84
CA GLU A 104 -15.67 -6.37 -11.47
C GLU A 104 -16.62 -6.39 -10.24
N GLY A 105 -16.88 -5.27 -9.60
CA GLY A 105 -17.76 -5.15 -8.44
C GLY A 105 -17.19 -5.75 -7.14
N LEU A 106 -15.86 -5.90 -7.06
CA LEU A 106 -15.14 -6.35 -5.87
C LEU A 106 -14.89 -5.21 -4.88
N VAL A 107 -14.78 -3.97 -5.37
CA VAL A 107 -14.59 -2.76 -4.57
C VAL A 107 -15.79 -1.84 -4.83
N ARG A 108 -16.41 -1.31 -3.77
CA ARG A 108 -17.61 -0.46 -3.90
C ARG A 108 -17.27 0.97 -4.25
N VAL A 109 -16.21 1.51 -3.64
CA VAL A 109 -15.73 2.89 -3.83
C VAL A 109 -14.21 2.89 -3.95
N VAL A 110 -13.69 3.71 -4.85
CA VAL A 110 -12.26 3.97 -4.97
C VAL A 110 -12.00 5.44 -4.61
N GLU A 111 -11.26 5.65 -3.54
CA GLU A 111 -10.90 6.97 -3.01
C GLU A 111 -9.48 7.31 -3.48
N CYS A 112 -9.40 8.03 -4.59
CA CYS A 112 -8.17 8.30 -5.33
C CYS A 112 -7.52 9.61 -4.86
N SER A 113 -6.43 9.53 -4.12
CA SER A 113 -5.59 10.70 -3.81
C SER A 113 -4.56 10.98 -4.90
N GLN A 114 -4.20 9.96 -5.69
CA GLN A 114 -3.28 10.06 -6.82
C GLN A 114 -3.54 8.94 -7.83
N SER A 115 -3.66 9.28 -9.10
CA SER A 115 -3.72 8.30 -10.20
C SER A 115 -2.31 7.90 -10.62
N PHE A 116 -2.03 6.60 -10.62
CA PHE A 116 -0.71 6.08 -11.01
C PHE A 116 -0.58 5.78 -12.49
N ASP A 117 -1.68 5.79 -13.24
CA ASP A 117 -1.71 5.59 -14.68
C ASP A 117 -2.92 6.29 -15.33
N ALA A 118 -2.95 6.28 -16.66
CA ALA A 118 -4.00 6.93 -17.43
C ALA A 118 -5.38 6.30 -17.23
N VAL A 119 -5.46 5.00 -16.96
CA VAL A 119 -6.73 4.29 -16.72
C VAL A 119 -7.36 4.79 -15.41
N ALA A 120 -6.57 4.90 -14.36
CA ALA A 120 -7.03 5.44 -13.07
C ALA A 120 -7.45 6.90 -13.20
N ALA A 121 -6.68 7.73 -13.93
CA ALA A 121 -7.03 9.13 -14.16
C ALA A 121 -8.35 9.29 -14.93
N GLN A 122 -8.57 8.49 -15.97
CA GLN A 122 -9.83 8.50 -16.73
C GLN A 122 -11.02 7.97 -15.92
N ALA A 123 -10.77 7.05 -15.00
CA ALA A 123 -11.82 6.46 -14.17
C ALA A 123 -12.52 7.50 -13.28
N ILE A 124 -11.79 8.51 -12.79
CA ILE A 124 -12.35 9.61 -11.98
C ILE A 124 -13.49 10.32 -12.71
N SER A 125 -13.37 10.54 -14.02
CA SER A 125 -14.39 11.23 -14.82
C SER A 125 -15.48 10.31 -15.37
N SER A 126 -15.25 8.99 -15.41
CA SER A 126 -16.10 8.03 -16.13
C SER A 126 -16.82 7.03 -15.23
N ARG A 127 -16.44 6.91 -13.95
CA ARG A 127 -16.99 5.93 -13.00
C ARG A 127 -17.46 6.62 -11.73
N PRO A 128 -18.78 6.59 -11.43
CA PRO A 128 -19.36 7.34 -10.30
C PRO A 128 -18.78 6.96 -8.92
N GLY A 129 -18.29 5.73 -8.76
CA GLY A 129 -17.71 5.26 -7.50
C GLY A 129 -16.19 5.44 -7.41
N VAL A 130 -15.56 6.10 -8.40
CA VAL A 130 -14.14 6.48 -8.36
C VAL A 130 -14.08 7.98 -8.08
N VAL A 131 -13.68 8.34 -6.87
CA VAL A 131 -13.77 9.70 -6.33
C VAL A 131 -12.37 10.24 -6.07
N GLU A 132 -12.08 11.43 -6.58
CA GLU A 132 -10.87 12.16 -6.22
C GLU A 132 -11.00 12.73 -4.81
N ILE A 133 -9.99 12.51 -3.97
CA ILE A 133 -9.91 13.04 -2.61
C ILE A 133 -8.60 13.79 -2.43
N ASP A 134 -8.56 14.74 -1.51
CA ASP A 134 -7.31 15.41 -1.15
C ASP A 134 -6.52 14.63 -0.08
N ASN A 135 -5.27 15.04 0.14
CA ASN A 135 -4.41 14.37 1.11
C ASN A 135 -4.85 14.58 2.57
N ALA A 136 -5.62 15.63 2.87
CA ALA A 136 -6.15 15.86 4.20
C ALA A 136 -7.27 14.86 4.53
N ASP A 137 -8.06 14.47 3.53
CA ASP A 137 -9.06 13.42 3.66
C ASP A 137 -8.43 12.02 3.59
N TYR A 138 -7.35 11.87 2.83
CA TYR A 138 -6.63 10.61 2.72
C TYR A 138 -5.97 10.20 4.03
N SER A 139 -4.95 10.94 4.49
CA SER A 139 -4.01 10.45 5.50
C SER A 139 -3.50 11.51 6.48
N ASN A 140 -4.16 12.66 6.60
CA ASN A 140 -3.73 13.69 7.54
C ASN A 140 -3.93 13.23 8.99
N ALA A 141 -2.84 13.04 9.73
CA ALA A 141 -2.84 12.60 11.12
C ALA A 141 -3.61 13.55 12.08
N TYR A 142 -3.77 14.81 11.71
CA TYR A 142 -4.56 15.80 12.48
C TYR A 142 -6.04 15.82 12.11
N ASN A 143 -6.44 15.16 11.01
CA ASN A 143 -7.84 15.01 10.59
C ASN A 143 -8.40 13.68 11.11
N LYS A 144 -9.13 13.71 12.23
CA LYS A 144 -9.76 12.52 12.81
C LYS A 144 -10.76 11.85 11.88
N GLY A 145 -11.29 12.57 10.88
CA GLY A 145 -12.22 12.07 9.88
C GLY A 145 -11.56 11.48 8.65
N CYS A 146 -10.24 11.52 8.52
CA CYS A 146 -9.57 11.00 7.32
C CYS A 146 -9.87 9.51 7.12
N PHE A 147 -9.92 9.09 5.85
CA PHE A 147 -10.33 7.73 5.45
C PHE A 147 -9.39 6.66 5.98
N LEU A 148 -8.10 6.99 6.11
CA LEU A 148 -7.08 6.09 6.65
C LEU A 148 -7.45 5.54 8.03
N ASN A 149 -8.14 6.30 8.88
CA ASN A 149 -8.55 5.83 10.22
C ASN A 149 -9.60 4.71 10.16
N ARG A 150 -10.14 4.39 8.99
CA ARG A 150 -11.10 3.30 8.74
C ARG A 150 -10.51 2.19 7.88
N GLU A 151 -9.22 2.29 7.55
CA GLU A 151 -8.55 1.31 6.69
C GLU A 151 -8.18 0.05 7.47
N ASP A 152 -8.57 -1.12 6.95
CA ASP A 152 -8.23 -2.41 7.56
C ASP A 152 -6.81 -2.84 7.21
N PHE A 153 -6.39 -2.71 5.95
CA PHE A 153 -5.08 -3.19 5.47
C PHE A 153 -4.32 -2.14 4.68
N GLY A 154 -3.22 -1.65 5.24
CA GLY A 154 -2.24 -0.83 4.53
C GLY A 154 -1.06 -1.68 4.05
N ILE A 155 -0.86 -1.80 2.72
CA ILE A 155 0.25 -2.55 2.13
C ILE A 155 1.30 -1.58 1.64
N LEU A 156 2.52 -1.71 2.17
CA LEU A 156 3.61 -0.77 2.01
C LEU A 156 4.84 -1.46 1.40
N GLY A 157 5.56 -0.72 0.57
CA GLY A 157 6.90 -1.09 0.12
C GLY A 157 7.98 -0.50 1.02
N ALA A 158 9.22 -1.02 0.92
CA ALA A 158 10.36 -0.49 1.64
C ALA A 158 11.65 -0.59 0.82
N LEU A 159 12.64 0.25 1.16
CA LEU A 159 14.03 0.10 0.74
C LEU A 159 14.80 -0.74 1.75
N GLU A 160 14.58 -0.50 3.04
CA GLU A 160 15.16 -1.26 4.15
C GLU A 160 14.16 -1.39 5.29
N VAL A 161 14.26 -2.48 6.03
CA VAL A 161 13.59 -2.70 7.32
C VAL A 161 14.62 -3.19 8.32
N ASP A 162 14.59 -2.68 9.54
CA ASP A 162 15.51 -3.16 10.57
C ASP A 162 14.86 -4.16 11.55
N THR A 163 15.70 -4.68 12.45
CA THR A 163 15.27 -5.67 13.45
C THR A 163 14.29 -5.12 14.48
N ASP A 164 14.08 -3.81 14.51
CA ASP A 164 13.07 -3.13 15.31
C ASP A 164 11.80 -2.77 14.48
N PHE A 165 11.68 -3.32 13.25
CA PHE A 165 10.61 -3.03 12.30
C PHE A 165 10.57 -1.60 11.80
N ASN A 166 11.58 -0.78 12.07
CA ASN A 166 11.68 0.54 11.47
C ASN A 166 11.88 0.42 9.95
N VAL A 167 11.27 1.34 9.19
CA VAL A 167 11.29 1.27 7.74
C VAL A 167 11.96 2.51 7.14
N ASN A 168 12.82 2.28 6.16
CA ASN A 168 13.40 3.27 5.28
C ASN A 168 12.82 3.12 3.88
N ILE A 169 12.24 4.19 3.35
CA ILE A 169 11.71 4.27 1.98
C ILE A 169 12.34 5.42 1.18
N LEU A 170 13.25 6.16 1.78
CA LEU A 170 13.75 7.42 1.26
C LEU A 170 15.17 7.32 0.72
N THR A 171 16.06 6.70 1.47
CA THR A 171 17.49 6.67 1.14
C THR A 171 18.00 5.26 0.89
N GLY A 172 19.07 5.15 0.11
CA GLY A 172 19.89 3.95 0.08
C GLY A 172 20.69 3.78 1.37
N SER A 173 21.42 2.65 1.50
CA SER A 173 22.20 2.29 2.69
C SER A 173 23.39 3.22 2.95
N SER A 174 23.78 4.03 1.98
CA SER A 174 24.83 5.07 2.09
C SER A 174 24.27 6.50 2.14
N GLY A 175 22.97 6.68 2.23
CA GLY A 175 22.32 7.97 2.42
C GLY A 175 21.93 8.71 1.13
N GLU A 176 22.18 8.12 -0.04
CA GLU A 176 21.72 8.68 -1.31
C GLU A 176 20.19 8.67 -1.42
N MET A 177 19.61 9.73 -1.97
CA MET A 177 18.16 9.81 -2.19
C MET A 177 17.73 8.80 -3.26
N MET A 178 16.83 7.89 -2.89
CA MET A 178 16.34 6.81 -3.74
C MET A 178 14.85 6.91 -4.06
N GLY A 179 14.08 7.63 -3.26
CA GLY A 179 12.63 7.68 -3.41
C GLY A 179 12.00 8.85 -2.67
N GLY A 180 10.68 8.85 -2.63
CA GLY A 180 9.86 9.79 -1.88
C GLY A 180 9.16 9.12 -0.72
N LEU A 181 8.92 9.87 0.35
CA LEU A 181 8.27 9.37 1.57
C LEU A 181 6.82 8.93 1.30
N GLY A 182 6.09 9.72 0.49
CA GLY A 182 4.67 9.48 0.23
C GLY A 182 3.83 9.40 1.51
N GLY A 183 2.69 8.75 1.43
CA GLY A 183 1.79 8.49 2.57
C GLY A 183 2.16 7.27 3.41
N GLY A 184 3.29 6.60 3.14
CA GLY A 184 3.64 5.35 3.81
C GLY A 184 3.65 5.38 5.33
N PRO A 185 4.30 6.37 5.99
CA PRO A 185 4.30 6.49 7.44
C PRO A 185 2.91 6.73 8.04
N ASP A 186 2.09 7.55 7.38
CA ASP A 186 0.72 7.84 7.84
C ASP A 186 -0.15 6.59 7.74
N VAL A 187 -0.05 5.86 6.60
CA VAL A 187 -0.75 4.59 6.40
C VAL A 187 -0.34 3.56 7.44
N ALA A 188 0.95 3.43 7.76
CA ALA A 188 1.40 2.53 8.80
C ALA A 188 0.80 2.90 10.17
N GLY A 189 0.72 4.19 10.49
CA GLY A 189 0.15 4.68 11.75
C GLY A 189 -1.36 4.53 11.87
N GLY A 190 -2.10 4.76 10.77
CA GLY A 190 -3.56 4.81 10.75
C GLY A 190 -4.24 3.47 10.50
N ALA A 191 -3.77 2.67 9.55
CA ALA A 191 -4.36 1.39 9.20
C ALA A 191 -4.45 0.43 10.39
N ALA A 192 -5.48 -0.41 10.37
CA ALA A 192 -5.65 -1.42 11.41
C ALA A 192 -4.59 -2.53 11.34
N ILE A 193 -4.12 -2.88 10.16
CA ILE A 193 -3.00 -3.80 9.92
C ILE A 193 -2.12 -3.23 8.81
N SER A 194 -0.92 -2.81 9.15
CA SER A 194 0.09 -2.33 8.21
C SER A 194 1.08 -3.43 7.87
N ILE A 195 1.25 -3.72 6.59
CA ILE A 195 2.07 -4.82 6.08
C ILE A 195 3.17 -4.24 5.19
N VAL A 196 4.40 -4.42 5.57
CA VAL A 196 5.56 -4.08 4.73
C VAL A 196 5.97 -5.28 3.90
N THR A 197 6.05 -5.11 2.59
CA THR A 197 6.46 -6.14 1.64
C THR A 197 7.81 -5.80 1.04
N ILE A 198 8.79 -6.69 1.22
CA ILE A 198 10.16 -6.43 0.82
C ILE A 198 10.90 -7.74 0.54
N PRO A 199 11.68 -7.86 -0.54
CA PRO A 199 12.60 -8.98 -0.69
C PRO A 199 13.77 -8.84 0.30
N ILE A 200 14.31 -9.96 0.80
CA ILE A 200 15.44 -9.93 1.74
C ILE A 200 16.67 -9.26 1.12
N ILE A 201 16.89 -9.46 -0.18
CA ILE A 201 18.03 -8.89 -0.90
C ILE A 201 17.54 -8.26 -2.20
N ARG A 202 17.98 -7.04 -2.48
CA ARG A 202 17.80 -6.34 -3.76
C ARG A 202 19.13 -6.21 -4.47
N GLY A 203 19.29 -6.96 -5.57
CA GLY A 203 20.59 -7.06 -6.23
C GLY A 203 21.62 -7.69 -5.29
N ARG A 204 22.54 -6.85 -4.79
CA ARG A 204 23.60 -7.26 -3.82
C ARG A 204 23.41 -6.62 -2.44
N THR A 205 22.36 -5.82 -2.26
CA THR A 205 22.14 -5.05 -1.04
C THR A 205 21.09 -5.75 -0.17
N PRO A 206 21.39 -6.08 1.09
CA PRO A 206 20.40 -6.56 2.04
C PRO A 206 19.30 -5.50 2.24
N SER A 207 18.06 -5.95 2.32
CA SER A 207 16.93 -5.08 2.63
C SER A 207 16.48 -5.20 4.08
N VAL A 208 16.80 -6.33 4.73
CA VAL A 208 16.66 -6.48 6.18
C VAL A 208 18.02 -6.21 6.81
N VAL A 209 18.09 -5.19 7.66
CA VAL A 209 19.33 -4.65 8.22
C VAL A 209 19.26 -4.57 9.74
N LYS A 210 20.40 -4.41 10.41
CA LYS A 210 20.42 -4.23 11.87
C LYS A 210 19.77 -2.91 12.29
N ARG A 211 19.97 -1.85 11.52
CA ARG A 211 19.39 -0.53 11.73
C ARG A 211 19.27 0.18 10.39
N VAL A 212 18.10 0.74 10.11
CA VAL A 212 17.87 1.54 8.89
C VAL A 212 18.74 2.80 8.89
N PHE A 213 19.19 3.22 7.72
CA PHE A 213 19.95 4.46 7.58
C PHE A 213 19.06 5.68 7.90
N THR A 214 17.88 5.72 7.31
CA THR A 214 16.90 6.79 7.53
C THR A 214 15.61 6.20 8.10
N LEU A 215 15.23 6.65 9.29
CA LEU A 215 13.94 6.28 9.89
C LEU A 215 12.81 7.08 9.21
N CYS A 216 12.04 6.42 8.36
CA CYS A 216 10.86 6.99 7.72
C CYS A 216 9.57 6.59 8.45
N THR A 217 9.42 5.31 8.77
CA THR A 217 8.23 4.76 9.43
C THR A 217 8.66 4.09 10.74
N PRO A 218 8.16 4.56 11.90
CA PRO A 218 8.46 3.95 13.19
C PRO A 218 7.97 2.50 13.26
N GLY A 219 8.82 1.60 13.78
CA GLY A 219 8.54 0.17 13.80
C GLY A 219 7.28 -0.21 14.56
N GLU A 220 6.92 0.51 15.62
CA GLU A 220 5.68 0.28 16.38
C GLU A 220 4.40 0.42 15.54
N THR A 221 4.46 1.10 14.40
CA THR A 221 3.33 1.25 13.47
C THR A 221 3.24 0.14 12.44
N VAL A 222 4.26 -0.73 12.33
CA VAL A 222 4.31 -1.84 11.38
C VAL A 222 3.82 -3.13 12.04
N ALA A 223 2.79 -3.76 11.47
CA ALA A 223 2.21 -5.00 12.01
C ALA A 223 3.01 -6.24 11.60
N ALA A 224 3.42 -6.28 10.34
CA ALA A 224 4.13 -7.42 9.77
C ALA A 224 5.09 -7.00 8.65
N VAL A 225 6.17 -7.76 8.53
CA VAL A 225 7.08 -7.72 7.38
C VAL A 225 6.96 -9.05 6.63
N VAL A 226 6.68 -8.98 5.33
CA VAL A 226 6.52 -10.14 4.46
C VAL A 226 7.66 -10.20 3.45
N THR A 227 8.38 -11.31 3.47
CA THR A 227 9.52 -11.59 2.59
C THR A 227 9.37 -12.95 1.91
N GLU A 228 10.31 -13.30 1.04
CA GLU A 228 10.42 -14.66 0.50
C GLU A 228 10.83 -15.71 1.56
N ALA A 229 11.32 -15.33 2.73
CA ALA A 229 11.62 -16.26 3.83
C ALA A 229 10.37 -16.62 4.64
N GLY A 230 9.48 -15.65 4.88
CA GLY A 230 8.28 -15.84 5.67
C GLY A 230 7.60 -14.53 6.05
N ILE A 231 6.78 -14.60 7.08
CA ILE A 231 6.03 -13.48 7.67
C ILE A 231 6.57 -13.23 9.07
N ALA A 232 7.18 -12.08 9.30
CA ALA A 232 7.62 -11.64 10.61
C ALA A 232 6.55 -10.72 11.23
N LEU A 233 5.98 -11.14 12.36
CA LEU A 233 5.00 -10.34 13.11
C LEU A 233 5.72 -9.47 14.13
N ASN A 234 5.30 -8.22 14.25
CA ASN A 234 5.86 -7.29 15.20
C ASN A 234 5.18 -7.40 16.59
N PRO A 235 5.87 -7.89 17.62
CA PRO A 235 5.26 -8.07 18.93
C PRO A 235 4.90 -6.74 19.64
N ARG A 236 5.43 -5.61 19.17
CA ARG A 236 5.11 -4.26 19.70
C ARG A 236 3.90 -3.61 19.02
N TYR A 237 3.36 -4.23 17.96
CA TYR A 237 2.23 -3.68 17.24
C TYR A 237 0.94 -3.74 18.08
N LYS A 238 0.14 -2.68 18.02
CA LYS A 238 -1.10 -2.53 18.83
C LYS A 238 -2.05 -3.73 18.76
N ASN A 239 -2.19 -4.36 17.56
CA ASN A 239 -3.09 -5.50 17.32
C ASN A 239 -2.31 -6.83 17.18
N TYR A 240 -1.10 -6.95 17.70
CA TYR A 240 -0.24 -8.12 17.56
C TYR A 240 -0.92 -9.42 17.98
N ARG A 241 -1.58 -9.44 19.16
CA ARG A 241 -2.21 -10.66 19.69
C ARG A 241 -3.31 -11.16 18.77
N GLU A 242 -4.18 -10.26 18.30
CA GLU A 242 -5.26 -10.57 17.37
C GLU A 242 -4.72 -11.18 16.07
N LEU A 243 -3.75 -10.53 15.46
CA LEU A 243 -3.15 -10.99 14.21
C LEU A 243 -2.42 -12.33 14.39
N LYS A 244 -1.69 -12.50 15.49
CA LYS A 244 -1.00 -13.75 15.81
C LYS A 244 -1.98 -14.91 15.96
N GLU A 245 -3.04 -14.74 16.75
CA GLU A 245 -4.10 -15.76 16.93
C GLU A 245 -4.75 -16.17 15.60
N ASP A 246 -4.95 -15.23 14.68
CA ASP A 246 -5.53 -15.52 13.36
C ASP A 246 -4.56 -16.34 12.50
N LEU A 247 -3.27 -16.00 12.51
CA LEU A 247 -2.27 -16.66 11.68
C LEU A 247 -1.82 -18.02 12.23
N GLU A 248 -1.80 -18.21 13.55
CA GLU A 248 -1.47 -19.51 14.17
C GLU A 248 -2.48 -20.61 13.82
N LYS A 249 -3.67 -20.27 13.37
CA LYS A 249 -4.69 -21.22 12.87
C LYS A 249 -4.45 -21.69 11.45
N THR A 250 -3.38 -21.20 10.83
CA THR A 250 -3.04 -21.49 9.43
C THR A 250 -1.70 -22.22 9.32
N SER A 251 -1.39 -22.70 8.13
CA SER A 251 -0.08 -23.27 7.79
C SER A 251 0.93 -22.22 7.30
N LEU A 252 0.68 -20.93 7.52
CA LEU A 252 1.57 -19.85 7.07
C LEU A 252 2.92 -19.91 7.81
N LYS A 253 3.99 -19.73 7.06
CA LYS A 253 5.34 -19.73 7.64
C LYS A 253 5.59 -18.41 8.37
N LEU A 254 5.48 -18.47 9.69
CA LEU A 254 5.90 -17.37 10.57
C LEU A 254 7.38 -17.51 10.87
N VAL A 255 8.09 -16.40 10.87
CA VAL A 255 9.52 -16.28 11.17
C VAL A 255 9.74 -15.11 12.14
N THR A 256 10.90 -15.06 12.78
CA THR A 256 11.32 -13.85 13.50
C THR A 256 11.96 -12.87 12.52
N ILE A 257 12.00 -11.59 12.87
CA ILE A 257 12.65 -10.58 12.01
C ILE A 257 14.18 -10.81 11.92
N GLN A 258 14.76 -11.55 12.85
CA GLN A 258 16.17 -11.90 12.89
C GLN A 258 16.51 -13.10 11.96
N GLU A 259 15.55 -13.98 11.66
CA GLU A 259 15.67 -15.07 10.69
C GLU A 259 15.59 -14.58 9.25
#